data_03cc469be41acfb6748e8b1003e35772
#
_entry.id   03cc469be41acfb6748e8b1003e35772
#
_cell.length_a   1.000
_cell.length_b   1.000
_cell.length_c   1.000
_cell.angle_alpha   90.00
_cell.angle_beta   90.00
_cell.angle_gamma   90.00
#
_symmetry.space_group_name_H-M   'P 1'
#
loop_
_entity.id
_entity.type
_entity.pdbx_description
1 polymer ?
#
loop_
_entity_poly.entity_id
_entity_poly.type
_entity_poly.pdbx_seq_one_letter_code
_entity_poly.pdbx_strand_id
1 'polypeptide(L)'
;MKYLFVLLLLSANVFAVENRIEIIIITPPEVLLAPGHNQQMHAYGYYSDGSVVDLTGTVAWSSIESSVATVTKTGLVTMKSAGTALIKATYQGYKGYGTVWNKFTPFIKVRPSTASAGRIEHIVFIVKENRSFDSYFGTYPGANGATTATLSTGQVVALGHLPDPPKHDMGHEWTDSHDDVDGGRMDRFDLGLTCSVDGDMQCLKQLYQSDIPNYWAYAQNYALADEAFSSVASGSYPAHLAMVSGGEQNVLDNPRSSEPAQWGCDGVAGTNVPYFTATETVSSEFPCFSATTIADLADSAGVSWMAYTIIDNGSGYIYNPFRSFSNIFYGPDWTTKVVDQSQFITDALAGNLPALSFVTPPSIDTDHPPDSACVGENWSVSMINAVMQGPITQWRNTVIVLTWDDFGGLYDHVAPPYRDQYGLGIRVPMIILSPFAVQGVYHTQVEFASVLRFMEETFGLPSLRGADMFANDMQDAFNYSQSPLPPLVLSQRTCPVSKDAPVYDPDDLED
;
A
#
# COMPACT_ATOMS: atom_id res chain seq x y z
N MET A 1 46.22 21.94 54.81
CA MET A 1 45.38 22.06 53.62
C MET A 1 44.56 20.76 53.43
N LYS A 2 43.27 20.78 53.81
CA LYS A 2 42.39 19.62 53.72
C LYS A 2 41.58 19.82 52.42
N TYR A 3 41.69 18.92 51.45
CA TYR A 3 40.87 18.90 50.27
C TYR A 3 39.58 18.16 50.58
N LEU A 4 38.46 18.88 50.43
CA LEU A 4 37.11 18.35 50.54
C LEU A 4 36.67 17.88 49.14
N PHE A 5 36.53 16.55 48.94
CA PHE A 5 35.90 16.00 47.71
C PHE A 5 34.38 16.06 47.86
N VAL A 6 33.74 16.88 47.07
CA VAL A 6 32.27 16.88 46.92
C VAL A 6 31.90 15.85 45.84
N LEU A 7 31.28 14.77 46.30
CA LEU A 7 30.70 13.76 45.41
C LEU A 7 29.35 14.30 44.92
N LEU A 8 29.25 14.73 43.65
CA LEU A 8 27.98 14.98 42.99
C LEU A 8 27.33 13.62 42.61
N LEU A 9 26.28 13.26 43.33
CA LEU A 9 25.36 12.19 42.95
C LEU A 9 24.44 12.73 41.86
N LEU A 10 24.72 12.40 40.61
CA LEU A 10 23.77 12.53 39.53
C LEU A 10 22.70 11.43 39.70
N SER A 11 21.53 11.81 40.17
CA SER A 11 20.33 10.96 40.10
C SER A 11 19.90 10.88 38.64
N ALA A 12 20.20 9.79 37.97
CA ALA A 12 19.55 9.44 36.70
C ALA A 12 18.08 9.21 37.01
N ASN A 13 17.23 10.11 36.62
CA ASN A 13 15.80 9.85 36.51
C ASN A 13 15.62 8.86 35.34
N VAL A 14 15.53 7.59 35.66
CA VAL A 14 14.99 6.58 34.74
C VAL A 14 13.52 6.93 34.63
N PHE A 15 13.12 7.61 33.57
CA PHE A 15 11.71 7.66 33.17
C PHE A 15 11.34 6.21 32.88
N ALA A 16 10.52 5.61 33.72
CA ALA A 16 9.84 4.37 33.39
C ALA A 16 8.98 4.68 32.16
N VAL A 17 9.29 4.08 31.04
CA VAL A 17 8.40 4.08 29.86
C VAL A 17 7.10 3.48 30.37
N GLU A 18 6.02 4.25 30.34
CA GLU A 18 4.71 3.80 30.77
C GLU A 18 4.27 2.73 29.77
N ASN A 19 4.07 1.50 30.27
CA ASN A 19 3.63 0.38 29.42
C ASN A 19 2.23 0.69 28.90
N ARG A 20 2.11 0.98 27.61
CA ARG A 20 0.86 1.37 26.95
C ARG A 20 0.39 0.27 26.01
N ILE A 21 -0.92 0.18 25.79
CA ILE A 21 -1.47 -0.64 24.73
C ILE A 21 -1.07 0.02 23.39
N GLU A 22 -0.63 -0.80 22.45
CA GLU A 22 -0.34 -0.39 21.07
C GLU A 22 -1.48 -0.79 20.17
N ILE A 23 -2.02 -1.99 20.34
CA ILE A 23 -3.14 -2.49 19.53
C ILE A 23 -4.02 -3.48 20.30
N ILE A 24 -5.27 -3.63 19.83
CA ILE A 24 -6.18 -4.73 20.21
C ILE A 24 -6.43 -5.59 18.98
N ILE A 25 -6.13 -6.88 19.09
CA ILE A 25 -6.39 -7.88 18.04
C ILE A 25 -7.56 -8.76 18.48
N ILE A 26 -8.50 -9.01 17.55
CA ILE A 26 -9.61 -9.94 17.75
C ILE A 26 -9.31 -11.26 17.05
N THR A 27 -9.49 -12.37 17.78
CA THR A 27 -9.25 -13.74 17.30
C THR A 27 -10.52 -14.59 17.42
N PRO A 28 -10.92 -15.33 16.36
CA PRO A 28 -10.43 -15.22 14.99
C PRO A 28 -10.85 -13.89 14.34
N PRO A 29 -10.02 -13.32 13.43
CA PRO A 29 -10.31 -12.01 12.80
C PRO A 29 -11.48 -12.11 11.83
N GLU A 30 -11.64 -13.27 11.20
CA GLU A 30 -12.75 -13.58 10.29
C GLU A 30 -13.43 -14.89 10.63
N VAL A 31 -14.74 -14.91 10.50
CA VAL A 31 -15.55 -16.12 10.76
C VAL A 31 -16.67 -16.26 9.73
N LEU A 32 -16.69 -17.40 9.05
CA LEU A 32 -17.87 -17.84 8.30
C LEU A 32 -18.85 -18.51 9.27
N LEU A 33 -20.01 -17.92 9.48
CA LEU A 33 -20.97 -18.36 10.48
C LEU A 33 -22.39 -18.40 9.91
N ALA A 34 -22.99 -19.58 9.88
CA ALA A 34 -24.38 -19.70 9.42
C ALA A 34 -25.37 -19.02 10.41
N PRO A 35 -26.52 -18.48 9.95
CA PRO A 35 -27.54 -17.92 10.83
C PRO A 35 -27.95 -18.91 11.91
N GLY A 36 -28.05 -18.42 13.16
CA GLY A 36 -28.34 -19.23 14.35
C GLY A 36 -27.11 -19.89 14.99
N HIS A 37 -25.93 -19.82 14.38
CA HIS A 37 -24.70 -20.37 14.96
C HIS A 37 -23.92 -19.29 15.71
N ASN A 38 -23.05 -19.76 16.61
CA ASN A 38 -22.26 -18.91 17.49
C ASN A 38 -20.77 -19.18 17.30
N GLN A 39 -19.96 -18.13 17.46
CA GLN A 39 -18.52 -18.19 17.54
C GLN A 39 -18.02 -17.38 18.72
N GLN A 40 -17.10 -17.94 19.50
CA GLN A 40 -16.39 -17.19 20.52
C GLN A 40 -15.25 -16.42 19.83
N MET A 41 -15.22 -15.11 20.03
CA MET A 41 -14.11 -14.25 19.69
C MET A 41 -13.34 -13.85 20.96
N HIS A 42 -12.06 -13.66 20.84
CA HIS A 42 -11.15 -13.21 21.89
C HIS A 42 -10.55 -11.85 21.49
N ALA A 43 -10.22 -11.02 22.48
CA ALA A 43 -9.51 -9.76 22.25
C ALA A 43 -8.20 -9.77 23.02
N TYR A 44 -7.11 -9.54 22.34
CA TYR A 44 -5.77 -9.48 22.92
C TYR A 44 -5.20 -8.07 22.78
N GLY A 45 -4.74 -7.49 23.88
CA GLY A 45 -4.01 -6.22 23.89
C GLY A 45 -2.51 -6.46 23.81
N TYR A 46 -1.86 -5.85 22.86
CA TYR A 46 -0.41 -5.83 22.70
C TYR A 46 0.12 -4.52 23.31
N TYR A 47 1.18 -4.61 24.08
CA TYR A 47 1.73 -3.50 24.86
C TYR A 47 3.15 -3.16 24.40
N SER A 48 3.55 -1.91 24.60
CA SER A 48 4.87 -1.37 24.22
C SER A 48 6.08 -2.08 24.83
N ASP A 49 5.88 -2.92 25.85
CA ASP A 49 6.92 -3.78 26.42
C ASP A 49 6.97 -5.19 25.79
N GLY A 50 6.17 -5.42 24.72
CA GLY A 50 6.03 -6.71 24.05
C GLY A 50 5.12 -7.70 24.78
N SER A 51 4.46 -7.32 25.86
CA SER A 51 3.52 -8.21 26.56
C SER A 51 2.18 -8.27 25.84
N VAL A 52 1.57 -9.47 25.87
CA VAL A 52 0.23 -9.70 25.31
C VAL A 52 -0.70 -10.09 26.42
N VAL A 53 -1.85 -9.42 26.54
CA VAL A 53 -2.84 -9.62 27.59
C VAL A 53 -4.19 -9.99 26.99
N ASP A 54 -4.81 -11.07 27.45
CA ASP A 54 -6.20 -11.40 27.10
C ASP A 54 -7.16 -10.37 27.74
N LEU A 55 -7.77 -9.56 26.91
CA LEU A 55 -8.72 -8.52 27.27
C LEU A 55 -10.17 -8.93 27.00
N THR A 56 -10.45 -10.16 26.58
CA THR A 56 -11.76 -10.66 26.13
C THR A 56 -12.88 -10.32 27.09
N GLY A 57 -12.64 -10.46 28.39
CA GLY A 57 -13.61 -10.16 29.45
C GLY A 57 -13.64 -8.68 29.89
N THR A 58 -12.73 -7.85 29.37
CA THR A 58 -12.53 -6.46 29.83
C THR A 58 -12.89 -5.42 28.76
N VAL A 59 -12.79 -5.77 27.48
CA VAL A 59 -13.15 -4.88 26.37
C VAL A 59 -14.67 -4.64 26.31
N ALA A 60 -15.04 -3.49 25.77
CA ALA A 60 -16.43 -3.22 25.39
C ALA A 60 -16.69 -3.79 23.98
N TRP A 61 -17.38 -4.91 23.91
CA TRP A 61 -17.78 -5.52 22.65
C TRP A 61 -19.00 -4.83 22.02
N SER A 62 -19.01 -4.67 20.70
CA SER A 62 -20.18 -4.21 19.94
C SER A 62 -20.18 -4.80 18.53
N SER A 63 -21.36 -4.94 17.93
CA SER A 63 -21.52 -5.24 16.51
C SER A 63 -22.03 -4.00 15.80
N ILE A 64 -21.41 -3.64 14.68
CA ILE A 64 -21.80 -2.48 13.87
C ILE A 64 -23.12 -2.81 13.15
N GLU A 65 -23.24 -3.99 12.56
CA GLU A 65 -24.44 -4.47 11.88
C GLU A 65 -25.23 -5.42 12.80
N SER A 66 -25.81 -4.90 13.87
CA SER A 66 -26.50 -5.69 14.91
C SER A 66 -27.76 -6.45 14.42
N SER A 67 -28.28 -6.12 13.24
CA SER A 67 -29.32 -6.89 12.54
C SER A 67 -28.77 -8.17 11.89
N VAL A 68 -27.49 -8.18 11.54
CA VAL A 68 -26.78 -9.32 10.92
C VAL A 68 -26.17 -10.22 11.97
N ALA A 69 -25.43 -9.67 12.92
CA ALA A 69 -24.84 -10.42 14.02
C ALA A 69 -24.88 -9.63 15.33
N THR A 70 -24.87 -10.32 16.46
CA THR A 70 -24.73 -9.72 17.80
C THR A 70 -23.56 -10.32 18.53
N VAL A 71 -22.97 -9.56 19.45
CA VAL A 71 -21.90 -10.03 20.32
C VAL A 71 -22.26 -9.82 21.80
N THR A 72 -21.90 -10.77 22.64
CA THR A 72 -22.07 -10.66 24.10
C THR A 72 -20.90 -9.87 24.71
N LYS A 73 -21.02 -9.51 25.99
CA LYS A 73 -19.93 -8.89 26.75
C LYS A 73 -18.69 -9.76 26.92
N THR A 74 -18.80 -11.04 26.62
CA THR A 74 -17.70 -12.01 26.69
C THR A 74 -17.17 -12.41 25.30
N GLY A 75 -17.55 -11.68 24.24
CA GLY A 75 -17.06 -11.95 22.89
C GLY A 75 -17.77 -13.09 22.15
N LEU A 76 -18.85 -13.66 22.68
CA LEU A 76 -19.62 -14.68 21.95
C LEU A 76 -20.51 -13.99 20.91
N VAL A 77 -20.17 -14.20 19.64
CA VAL A 77 -20.90 -13.69 18.48
C VAL A 77 -21.98 -14.66 18.06
N THR A 78 -23.17 -14.16 17.74
CA THR A 78 -24.28 -14.92 17.19
C THR A 78 -24.71 -14.32 15.86
N MET A 79 -24.66 -15.10 14.79
CA MET A 79 -25.17 -14.71 13.47
C MET A 79 -26.70 -14.78 13.47
N LYS A 80 -27.36 -13.71 13.06
CA LYS A 80 -28.84 -13.60 13.03
C LYS A 80 -29.42 -13.77 11.64
N SER A 81 -28.78 -13.15 10.66
CA SER A 81 -29.26 -13.14 9.28
C SER A 81 -28.11 -13.22 8.30
N ALA A 82 -28.41 -13.41 7.02
CA ALA A 82 -27.44 -13.36 5.95
C ALA A 82 -26.85 -11.93 5.84
N GLY A 83 -25.54 -11.84 5.66
CA GLY A 83 -24.80 -10.58 5.51
C GLY A 83 -23.41 -10.67 6.12
N THR A 84 -22.75 -9.52 6.20
CA THR A 84 -21.49 -9.30 6.89
C THR A 84 -21.72 -8.39 8.08
N ALA A 85 -21.08 -8.66 9.21
CA ALA A 85 -21.11 -7.80 10.38
C ALA A 85 -19.70 -7.60 10.94
N LEU A 86 -19.35 -6.36 11.23
CA LEU A 86 -18.11 -6.00 11.88
C LEU A 86 -18.29 -6.02 13.41
N ILE A 87 -17.47 -6.83 14.08
CA ILE A 87 -17.42 -6.96 15.52
C ILE A 87 -16.28 -6.12 16.07
N LYS A 88 -16.56 -5.23 17.00
CA LYS A 88 -15.59 -4.30 17.57
C LYS A 88 -15.39 -4.56 19.04
N ALA A 89 -14.11 -4.60 19.46
CA ALA A 89 -13.68 -4.55 20.85
C ALA A 89 -13.03 -3.19 21.15
N THR A 90 -13.40 -2.58 22.27
CA THR A 90 -12.84 -1.28 22.67
C THR A 90 -12.35 -1.34 24.11
N TYR A 91 -11.14 -0.87 24.36
CA TYR A 91 -10.53 -0.78 25.69
C TYR A 91 -9.59 0.42 25.77
N GLN A 92 -9.78 1.31 26.76
CA GLN A 92 -8.98 2.52 26.98
C GLN A 92 -8.85 3.44 25.74
N GLY A 93 -9.82 3.44 24.83
CA GLY A 93 -9.80 4.21 23.59
C GLY A 93 -9.29 3.43 22.37
N TYR A 94 -8.52 2.37 22.58
CA TYR A 94 -8.05 1.48 21.52
C TYR A 94 -9.17 0.58 21.03
N LYS A 95 -9.13 0.20 19.74
CA LYS A 95 -10.16 -0.59 19.10
C LYS A 95 -9.54 -1.74 18.32
N GLY A 96 -10.17 -2.91 18.41
CA GLY A 96 -9.90 -4.06 17.57
C GLY A 96 -11.16 -4.44 16.82
N TYR A 97 -11.00 -5.01 15.62
CA TYR A 97 -12.10 -5.40 14.76
C TYR A 97 -11.97 -6.85 14.31
N GLY A 98 -13.11 -7.53 14.12
CA GLY A 98 -13.21 -8.84 13.53
C GLY A 98 -14.48 -8.94 12.69
N THR A 99 -14.47 -9.70 11.62
CA THR A 99 -15.57 -9.82 10.66
C THR A 99 -16.29 -11.15 10.80
N VAL A 100 -17.62 -11.12 10.78
CA VAL A 100 -18.47 -12.32 10.72
C VAL A 100 -19.34 -12.24 9.48
N TRP A 101 -19.37 -13.28 8.67
CA TRP A 101 -20.12 -13.31 7.42
C TRP A 101 -20.69 -14.68 7.11
N ASN A 102 -21.73 -14.76 6.27
CA ASN A 102 -22.37 -16.02 5.91
C ASN A 102 -22.78 -16.13 4.44
N LYS A 103 -22.32 -15.27 3.58
CA LYS A 103 -22.48 -15.46 2.14
C LYS A 103 -21.28 -16.21 1.60
N PHE A 104 -21.36 -17.53 1.58
CA PHE A 104 -20.78 -18.26 0.47
C PHE A 104 -21.68 -17.98 -0.74
N THR A 105 -21.37 -16.94 -1.50
CA THR A 105 -21.57 -17.03 -2.92
C THR A 105 -20.43 -17.93 -3.39
N PRO A 106 -20.67 -19.13 -3.90
CA PRO A 106 -19.61 -19.85 -4.57
C PRO A 106 -19.31 -18.99 -5.80
N PHE A 107 -18.23 -18.17 -5.72
CA PHE A 107 -17.68 -17.52 -6.87
C PHE A 107 -16.90 -18.55 -7.71
N ILE A 108 -17.61 -19.57 -8.18
CA ILE A 108 -17.35 -20.10 -9.50
C ILE A 108 -18.17 -19.18 -10.43
N LYS A 109 -17.80 -17.92 -10.54
CA LYS A 109 -18.00 -17.23 -11.80
C LYS A 109 -17.13 -17.97 -12.79
N VAL A 110 -17.77 -18.77 -13.66
CA VAL A 110 -17.26 -18.94 -15.03
C VAL A 110 -17.10 -17.49 -15.49
N ARG A 111 -15.84 -16.98 -15.46
CA ARG A 111 -15.55 -15.59 -15.81
C ARG A 111 -16.05 -15.42 -17.25
N PRO A 112 -17.05 -14.57 -17.56
CA PRO A 112 -17.39 -14.27 -18.93
C PRO A 112 -16.13 -13.68 -19.56
N SER A 113 -15.94 -13.90 -20.87
CA SER A 113 -14.94 -13.18 -21.64
C SER A 113 -15.06 -11.69 -21.31
N THR A 114 -14.07 -11.14 -20.64
CA THR A 114 -14.09 -9.75 -20.22
C THR A 114 -13.97 -8.82 -21.42
N ALA A 115 -14.45 -7.59 -21.29
CA ALA A 115 -14.38 -6.63 -22.38
C ALA A 115 -12.93 -6.26 -22.76
N SER A 116 -11.97 -6.45 -21.83
CA SER A 116 -10.52 -6.27 -22.05
C SER A 116 -9.87 -7.39 -22.86
N ALA A 117 -10.41 -8.61 -22.80
CA ALA A 117 -9.81 -9.78 -23.47
C ALA A 117 -9.72 -9.59 -24.99
N GLY A 118 -8.52 -9.75 -25.55
CA GLY A 118 -8.22 -9.55 -26.95
C GLY A 118 -8.24 -8.08 -27.43
N ARG A 119 -8.37 -7.12 -26.51
CA ARG A 119 -8.23 -5.69 -26.79
C ARG A 119 -7.01 -5.09 -26.08
N ILE A 120 -6.69 -5.58 -24.89
CA ILE A 120 -5.50 -5.22 -24.16
C ILE A 120 -4.50 -6.37 -24.32
N GLU A 121 -3.32 -6.03 -24.78
CA GLU A 121 -2.19 -6.95 -25.02
C GLU A 121 -1.05 -6.69 -24.06
N HIS A 122 -1.00 -5.49 -23.47
CA HIS A 122 0.03 -5.06 -22.54
C HIS A 122 -0.58 -4.37 -21.33
N ILE A 123 -0.21 -4.81 -20.14
CA ILE A 123 -0.50 -4.12 -18.87
C ILE A 123 0.85 -3.77 -18.23
N VAL A 124 1.08 -2.48 -18.02
CA VAL A 124 2.26 -1.92 -17.39
C VAL A 124 1.85 -1.44 -16.00
N PHE A 125 2.43 -2.02 -14.96
CA PHE A 125 2.18 -1.66 -13.58
C PHE A 125 3.41 -0.94 -13.05
N ILE A 126 3.32 0.39 -12.90
CA ILE A 126 4.38 1.26 -12.39
C ILE A 126 4.04 1.59 -10.94
N VAL A 127 4.97 1.27 -10.05
CA VAL A 127 4.80 1.48 -8.61
C VAL A 127 5.84 2.49 -8.14
N LYS A 128 5.37 3.51 -7.42
CA LYS A 128 6.14 4.57 -6.79
C LYS A 128 5.99 4.44 -5.28
N GLU A 129 6.66 5.30 -4.51
CA GLU A 129 6.74 5.19 -3.06
C GLU A 129 6.07 6.36 -2.34
N ASN A 130 5.33 6.02 -1.31
CA ASN A 130 4.99 6.79 -0.13
C ASN A 130 4.29 8.12 -0.37
N ARG A 131 3.08 8.08 -0.98
CA ARG A 131 2.22 9.27 -1.11
C ARG A 131 0.74 8.92 -0.88
N SER A 132 0.08 9.68 -0.01
CA SER A 132 -1.37 9.61 0.12
C SER A 132 -2.08 10.29 -1.05
N PHE A 133 -3.35 9.93 -1.29
CA PHE A 133 -4.15 10.59 -2.33
C PHE A 133 -4.29 12.09 -2.07
N ASP A 134 -4.63 12.50 -0.86
CA ASP A 134 -4.82 13.92 -0.54
C ASP A 134 -3.52 14.72 -0.64
N SER A 135 -2.37 14.11 -0.42
CA SER A 135 -1.08 14.78 -0.54
C SER A 135 -0.74 15.18 -1.99
N TYR A 136 -1.30 14.49 -2.98
CA TYR A 136 -1.05 14.74 -4.41
C TYR A 136 -2.25 15.33 -5.16
N PHE A 137 -3.44 14.85 -4.85
CA PHE A 137 -4.67 15.17 -5.58
C PHE A 137 -5.80 15.70 -4.68
N GLY A 138 -5.52 16.04 -3.43
CA GLY A 138 -6.51 16.57 -2.50
C GLY A 138 -7.20 17.85 -2.99
N THR A 139 -6.55 18.62 -3.88
CA THR A 139 -7.13 19.82 -4.53
C THR A 139 -7.59 19.58 -5.97
N TYR A 140 -7.59 18.31 -6.45
CA TYR A 140 -7.95 18.00 -7.83
C TYR A 140 -9.47 18.20 -8.06
N PRO A 141 -9.88 18.97 -9.10
CA PRO A 141 -11.29 19.26 -9.33
C PRO A 141 -12.14 18.00 -9.58
N GLY A 142 -13.17 17.81 -8.76
CA GLY A 142 -14.11 16.70 -8.89
C GLY A 142 -13.69 15.42 -8.17
N ALA A 143 -12.48 15.35 -7.64
CA ALA A 143 -12.04 14.22 -6.81
C ALA A 143 -12.58 14.35 -5.38
N ASN A 144 -12.70 13.20 -4.70
CA ASN A 144 -12.94 13.13 -3.26
C ASN A 144 -11.66 13.48 -2.49
N GLY A 145 -11.28 14.76 -2.49
CA GLY A 145 -10.06 15.27 -1.88
C GLY A 145 -10.35 16.26 -0.75
N ALA A 146 -9.37 16.48 0.13
CA ALA A 146 -9.46 17.40 1.25
C ALA A 146 -8.41 18.51 1.19
N THR A 147 -8.76 19.66 1.78
CA THR A 147 -7.87 20.82 1.99
C THR A 147 -7.75 21.18 3.47
N THR A 148 -8.34 20.37 4.34
CA THR A 148 -8.30 20.50 5.80
C THR A 148 -8.12 19.14 6.44
N ALA A 149 -7.47 19.11 7.59
CA ALA A 149 -7.33 17.92 8.44
C ALA A 149 -7.95 18.16 9.81
N THR A 150 -8.41 17.09 10.45
CA THR A 150 -8.78 17.09 11.87
C THR A 150 -7.62 16.58 12.69
N LEU A 151 -7.18 17.31 13.71
CA LEU A 151 -6.13 16.90 14.62
C LEU A 151 -6.66 15.98 15.73
N SER A 152 -5.78 15.30 16.43
CA SER A 152 -6.07 14.47 17.63
C SER A 152 -6.82 15.22 18.73
N THR A 153 -6.69 16.55 18.76
CA THR A 153 -7.40 17.44 19.67
C THR A 153 -8.83 17.75 19.24
N GLY A 154 -9.25 17.32 18.04
CA GLY A 154 -10.51 17.67 17.40
C GLY A 154 -10.48 19.04 16.69
N GLN A 155 -9.34 19.74 16.67
CA GLN A 155 -9.20 20.99 15.93
C GLN A 155 -9.09 20.71 14.43
N VAL A 156 -9.84 21.47 13.62
CA VAL A 156 -9.70 21.44 12.16
C VAL A 156 -8.70 22.49 11.72
N VAL A 157 -7.72 22.10 10.92
CA VAL A 157 -6.66 22.96 10.36
C VAL A 157 -6.64 22.87 8.84
N ALA A 158 -6.16 23.90 8.17
CA ALA A 158 -5.92 23.85 6.73
C ALA A 158 -4.65 22.99 6.45
N LEU A 159 -4.69 22.17 5.41
CA LEU A 159 -3.49 21.50 4.90
C LEU A 159 -2.54 22.55 4.31
N GLY A 160 -1.26 22.44 4.69
CA GLY A 160 -0.20 23.33 4.23
C GLY A 160 0.31 22.96 2.83
N HIS A 161 1.20 23.78 2.28
CA HIS A 161 1.94 23.46 1.06
C HIS A 161 3.16 22.61 1.41
N LEU A 162 3.24 21.42 0.84
CA LEU A 162 4.40 20.54 0.97
C LEU A 162 5.55 21.09 0.11
N PRO A 163 6.75 21.34 0.66
CA PRO A 163 7.89 21.65 -0.17
C PRO A 163 8.28 20.47 -1.06
N ASP A 164 8.89 20.72 -2.21
CA ASP A 164 9.51 19.70 -3.04
C ASP A 164 11.00 20.02 -3.24
N PRO A 165 11.91 19.18 -2.73
CA PRO A 165 11.64 17.98 -1.94
C PRO A 165 11.13 18.27 -0.52
N PRO A 166 10.46 17.27 0.10
CA PRO A 166 10.14 17.32 1.53
C PRO A 166 11.41 17.39 2.39
N LYS A 167 11.28 17.80 3.65
CA LYS A 167 12.47 17.96 4.51
C LYS A 167 12.92 16.65 5.15
N HIS A 168 11.98 15.78 5.44
CA HIS A 168 12.21 14.54 6.17
C HIS A 168 11.16 13.50 5.79
N ASP A 169 11.49 12.29 6.07
CA ASP A 169 10.60 11.16 6.01
C ASP A 169 9.72 11.06 7.26
N MET A 170 8.65 10.28 7.22
CA MET A 170 7.67 10.16 8.30
C MET A 170 7.29 8.70 8.49
N GLY A 171 7.01 8.31 9.74
CA GLY A 171 6.56 6.97 10.07
C GLY A 171 5.30 6.58 9.28
N HIS A 172 5.34 5.43 8.63
CA HIS A 172 4.26 4.91 7.79
C HIS A 172 4.10 3.39 7.87
N GLU A 173 4.75 2.78 8.85
CA GLU A 173 4.67 1.37 9.11
C GLU A 173 3.29 0.95 9.64
N TRP A 174 3.12 -0.33 9.94
CA TRP A 174 1.85 -0.90 10.38
C TRP A 174 1.25 -0.19 11.60
N THR A 175 2.09 0.14 12.59
CA THR A 175 1.65 0.85 13.79
C THR A 175 1.19 2.27 13.46
N ASP A 176 1.95 3.00 12.64
CA ASP A 176 1.65 4.37 12.25
C ASP A 176 0.34 4.44 11.46
N SER A 177 0.19 3.59 10.45
CA SER A 177 -1.03 3.51 9.65
C SER A 177 -2.28 3.28 10.52
N HIS A 178 -2.20 2.38 11.50
CA HIS A 178 -3.34 2.07 12.39
C HIS A 178 -3.61 3.18 13.40
N ASP A 179 -2.56 3.81 13.93
CA ASP A 179 -2.69 4.94 14.85
C ASP A 179 -3.28 6.15 14.14
N ASP A 180 -2.83 6.47 12.94
CA ASP A 180 -3.30 7.61 12.15
C ASP A 180 -4.78 7.47 11.74
N VAL A 181 -5.16 6.27 11.30
CA VAL A 181 -6.56 5.94 10.95
C VAL A 181 -7.47 6.02 12.16
N ASP A 182 -7.01 5.71 13.36
CA ASP A 182 -7.75 5.77 14.63
C ASP A 182 -9.18 5.20 14.55
N GLY A 183 -9.28 3.99 14.00
CA GLY A 183 -10.56 3.32 13.81
C GLY A 183 -11.52 4.05 12.87
N GLY A 184 -11.00 4.74 11.88
CA GLY A 184 -11.72 5.44 10.83
C GLY A 184 -12.00 6.91 11.11
N ARG A 185 -11.43 7.50 12.16
CA ARG A 185 -11.58 8.95 12.42
C ARG A 185 -10.64 9.82 11.61
N MET A 186 -9.53 9.26 11.15
CA MET A 186 -8.50 9.95 10.37
C MET A 186 -7.99 11.22 11.06
N ASP A 187 -7.78 11.16 12.37
CA ASP A 187 -7.56 12.36 13.19
C ASP A 187 -6.30 12.28 14.08
N ARG A 188 -5.35 11.35 13.79
CA ARG A 188 -4.14 11.23 14.61
C ARG A 188 -2.82 11.35 13.84
N PHE A 189 -2.84 11.77 12.59
CA PHE A 189 -1.62 12.03 11.81
C PHE A 189 -0.69 13.05 12.48
N ASP A 190 -1.22 14.01 13.25
CA ASP A 190 -0.45 14.97 14.02
C ASP A 190 0.37 14.35 15.18
N LEU A 191 0.10 13.10 15.52
CA LEU A 191 0.84 12.31 16.50
C LEU A 191 1.81 11.32 15.84
N GLY A 192 1.77 11.19 14.52
CA GLY A 192 2.62 10.27 13.76
C GLY A 192 4.11 10.54 13.99
N LEU A 193 4.91 9.47 13.91
CA LEU A 193 6.35 9.56 14.05
C LEU A 193 6.92 10.51 13.00
N THR A 194 7.77 11.44 13.44
CA THR A 194 8.39 12.49 12.60
C THR A 194 7.42 13.40 11.83
N CYS A 195 6.09 13.35 12.05
CA CYS A 195 5.15 14.31 11.45
C CYS A 195 5.55 15.75 11.74
N SER A 196 5.97 16.05 12.98
CA SER A 196 6.38 17.39 13.40
C SER A 196 7.87 17.45 13.74
N VAL A 197 8.64 18.11 12.90
CA VAL A 197 10.05 18.44 13.15
C VAL A 197 10.21 19.95 13.14
N ASP A 198 10.83 20.50 14.19
CA ASP A 198 11.04 21.96 14.38
C ASP A 198 9.75 22.80 14.31
N GLY A 199 8.62 22.20 14.70
CA GLY A 199 7.30 22.86 14.67
C GLY A 199 6.65 22.90 13.28
N ASP A 200 7.21 22.24 12.30
CA ASP A 200 6.66 22.05 10.97
C ASP A 200 5.93 20.69 10.90
N MET A 201 4.61 20.69 10.74
CA MET A 201 3.78 19.48 10.63
C MET A 201 3.74 19.03 9.17
N GLN A 202 4.76 18.35 8.71
CA GLN A 202 4.91 17.94 7.31
C GLN A 202 3.81 16.97 6.88
N CYS A 203 3.37 16.07 7.75
CA CYS A 203 2.30 15.11 7.50
C CYS A 203 0.96 15.78 7.08
N LEU A 204 0.73 17.04 7.50
CA LEU A 204 -0.47 17.83 7.21
C LEU A 204 -0.27 18.78 6.04
N LYS A 205 0.46 18.35 5.02
CA LYS A 205 0.75 19.15 3.83
C LYS A 205 0.45 18.38 2.56
N GLN A 206 0.24 19.13 1.47
CA GLN A 206 -0.07 18.59 0.16
C GLN A 206 0.64 19.38 -0.95
N LEU A 207 0.93 18.69 -2.06
CA LEU A 207 1.40 19.29 -3.29
C LEU A 207 0.21 19.82 -4.10
N TYR A 208 0.49 20.78 -4.98
CA TYR A 208 -0.50 21.33 -5.89
C TYR A 208 -0.17 20.97 -7.34
N GLN A 209 -1.08 21.28 -8.26
CA GLN A 209 -0.85 21.09 -9.69
C GLN A 209 0.48 21.71 -10.18
N SER A 210 0.92 22.83 -9.59
CA SER A 210 2.19 23.48 -9.96
C SER A 210 3.43 22.67 -9.60
N ASP A 211 3.32 21.80 -8.61
CA ASP A 211 4.43 21.03 -8.09
C ASP A 211 4.59 19.68 -8.84
N ILE A 212 3.49 19.13 -9.31
CA ILE A 212 3.43 17.83 -10.03
C ILE A 212 2.56 17.95 -11.31
N PRO A 213 2.86 18.91 -12.22
CA PRO A 213 1.98 19.23 -13.35
C PRO A 213 1.81 18.09 -14.35
N ASN A 214 2.79 17.21 -14.48
CA ASN A 214 2.72 16.08 -15.42
C ASN A 214 1.82 14.96 -14.90
N TYR A 215 1.86 14.64 -13.61
CA TYR A 215 0.89 13.72 -13.01
C TYR A 215 -0.54 14.25 -13.15
N TRP A 216 -0.75 15.56 -12.92
CA TRP A 216 -2.05 16.18 -13.14
C TRP A 216 -2.47 16.17 -14.62
N ALA A 217 -1.53 16.36 -15.55
CA ALA A 217 -1.84 16.28 -16.98
C ALA A 217 -2.28 14.85 -17.38
N TYR A 218 -1.64 13.81 -16.84
CA TYR A 218 -2.10 12.43 -17.05
C TYR A 218 -3.50 12.21 -16.46
N ALA A 219 -3.74 12.63 -15.23
CA ALA A 219 -5.05 12.54 -14.57
C ALA A 219 -6.16 13.26 -15.36
N GLN A 220 -5.86 14.42 -15.95
CA GLN A 220 -6.81 15.22 -16.76
C GLN A 220 -7.15 14.59 -18.10
N ASN A 221 -6.23 13.83 -18.69
CA ASN A 221 -6.39 13.25 -20.02
C ASN A 221 -6.82 11.78 -20.01
N TYR A 222 -6.69 11.11 -18.87
CA TYR A 222 -7.06 9.71 -18.67
C TYR A 222 -7.94 9.55 -17.43
N ALA A 223 -7.80 8.49 -16.65
CA ALA A 223 -8.60 8.29 -15.44
C ALA A 223 -7.74 8.47 -14.16
N LEU A 224 -8.27 9.22 -13.20
CA LEU A 224 -7.74 9.34 -11.84
C LEU A 224 -8.67 8.60 -10.88
N ALA A 225 -8.21 7.53 -10.26
CA ALA A 225 -8.97 6.85 -9.21
C ALA A 225 -8.81 7.59 -7.88
N ASP A 226 -9.93 8.05 -7.32
CA ASP A 226 -9.96 8.77 -6.04
C ASP A 226 -10.43 7.92 -4.85
N GLU A 227 -10.71 6.65 -5.11
CA GLU A 227 -11.01 5.62 -4.12
C GLU A 227 -10.04 4.43 -4.30
N ALA A 228 -8.75 4.74 -4.54
CA ALA A 228 -7.69 3.75 -4.62
C ALA A 228 -7.00 3.63 -3.25
N PHE A 229 -6.94 2.42 -2.71
CA PHE A 229 -6.38 2.12 -1.40
C PHE A 229 -5.15 1.23 -1.54
N SER A 230 -4.13 1.42 -0.69
CA SER A 230 -3.13 0.37 -0.51
C SER A 230 -3.83 -0.94 -0.11
N SER A 231 -3.37 -2.06 -0.64
CA SER A 231 -3.95 -3.36 -0.26
C SER A 231 -3.61 -3.75 1.18
N VAL A 232 -2.65 -3.06 1.81
CA VAL A 232 -2.16 -3.34 3.16
C VAL A 232 -2.06 -2.04 3.95
N ALA A 233 -2.48 -2.07 5.23
CA ALA A 233 -2.36 -0.95 6.16
C ALA A 233 -0.99 -0.97 6.83
N SER A 234 0.08 -0.86 6.05
CA SER A 234 1.46 -0.92 6.52
C SER A 234 2.40 -0.26 5.51
N GLY A 235 3.71 -0.37 5.74
CA GLY A 235 4.75 0.15 4.89
C GLY A 235 4.99 -0.64 3.61
N SER A 236 6.06 -0.30 2.91
CA SER A 236 6.31 -0.68 1.52
C SER A 236 6.47 -2.18 1.31
N TYR A 237 7.20 -2.90 2.16
CA TYR A 237 7.48 -4.31 1.90
C TYR A 237 6.21 -5.19 1.81
N PRO A 238 5.28 -5.21 2.79
CA PRO A 238 4.05 -5.98 2.66
C PRO A 238 3.15 -5.48 1.52
N ALA A 239 3.15 -4.18 1.21
CA ALA A 239 2.43 -3.62 0.07
C ALA A 239 2.96 -4.17 -1.26
N HIS A 240 4.29 -4.19 -1.45
CA HIS A 240 4.93 -4.76 -2.62
C HIS A 240 4.67 -6.27 -2.77
N LEU A 241 4.67 -7.05 -1.66
CA LEU A 241 4.29 -8.46 -1.73
C LEU A 241 2.86 -8.64 -2.26
N ALA A 242 1.92 -7.83 -1.75
CA ALA A 242 0.52 -7.87 -2.17
C ALA A 242 0.34 -7.56 -3.67
N MET A 243 1.17 -6.68 -4.24
CA MET A 243 1.13 -6.28 -5.65
C MET A 243 1.44 -7.41 -6.64
N VAL A 244 2.03 -8.50 -6.20
CA VAL A 244 2.39 -9.62 -7.09
C VAL A 244 1.82 -10.96 -6.66
N SER A 245 1.37 -11.10 -5.41
CA SER A 245 0.86 -12.37 -4.88
C SER A 245 -0.60 -12.31 -4.39
N GLY A 246 -1.23 -11.12 -4.47
CA GLY A 246 -2.60 -10.93 -4.01
C GLY A 246 -2.77 -10.97 -2.49
N GLY A 247 -1.66 -10.85 -1.74
CA GLY A 247 -1.64 -10.77 -0.28
C GLY A 247 -0.25 -10.49 0.26
N GLU A 248 -0.17 -9.99 1.46
CA GLU A 248 1.04 -9.54 2.18
C GLU A 248 1.84 -10.68 2.82
N GLN A 249 1.48 -11.93 2.61
CA GLN A 249 2.08 -13.13 3.19
C GLN A 249 2.06 -13.17 4.74
N ASN A 250 1.07 -12.54 5.34
CA ASN A 250 0.92 -12.27 6.79
C ASN A 250 2.00 -11.35 7.36
N VAL A 251 2.80 -10.71 6.53
CA VAL A 251 3.83 -9.77 6.95
C VAL A 251 3.19 -8.49 7.46
N LEU A 252 3.69 -7.99 8.59
CA LEU A 252 3.17 -6.79 9.23
C LEU A 252 3.92 -5.55 8.83
N ASP A 253 5.22 -5.68 8.49
CA ASP A 253 6.08 -4.52 8.38
C ASP A 253 7.33 -4.80 7.56
N ASN A 254 8.13 -3.76 7.35
CA ASN A 254 9.38 -3.84 6.63
C ASN A 254 10.37 -4.82 7.26
N PRO A 255 11.26 -5.47 6.49
CA PRO A 255 12.29 -6.34 7.02
C PRO A 255 13.29 -5.59 7.91
N ARG A 256 13.63 -6.20 9.03
CA ARG A 256 14.74 -5.78 9.86
C ARG A 256 15.99 -6.52 9.43
N SER A 257 17.01 -5.77 9.00
CA SER A 257 18.30 -6.30 8.54
C SER A 257 19.44 -5.48 9.12
N SER A 258 20.61 -6.12 9.31
CA SER A 258 21.84 -5.41 9.64
C SER A 258 22.53 -4.78 8.43
N GLU A 259 22.07 -5.10 7.22
CA GLU A 259 22.59 -4.61 5.96
C GLU A 259 21.45 -3.96 5.18
N PRO A 260 21.60 -2.73 4.72
CA PRO A 260 20.62 -2.07 3.87
C PRO A 260 20.31 -2.87 2.59
N ALA A 261 19.14 -2.69 2.04
CA ALA A 261 18.72 -3.24 0.75
C ALA A 261 18.68 -4.79 0.64
N GLN A 262 18.57 -5.52 1.75
CA GLN A 262 18.54 -6.99 1.73
C GLN A 262 17.21 -7.55 2.30
N TRP A 263 16.14 -7.26 1.61
CA TRP A 263 14.76 -7.50 2.04
C TRP A 263 14.12 -8.76 1.43
N GLY A 264 14.86 -9.69 0.86
CA GLY A 264 14.31 -10.85 0.17
C GLY A 264 15.04 -12.16 0.45
N CYS A 265 14.96 -13.07 -0.50
CA CYS A 265 15.63 -14.38 -0.44
C CYS A 265 17.16 -14.26 -0.40
N ASP A 266 17.70 -13.13 -0.74
CA ASP A 266 19.12 -12.76 -0.66
C ASP A 266 19.48 -12.07 0.67
N GLY A 267 18.56 -11.96 1.61
CA GLY A 267 18.81 -11.38 2.92
C GLY A 267 19.98 -12.03 3.65
N VAL A 268 20.75 -11.23 4.40
CA VAL A 268 21.83 -11.75 5.25
C VAL A 268 21.28 -12.52 6.44
N ALA A 269 22.13 -13.31 7.07
CA ALA A 269 21.76 -14.03 8.30
C ALA A 269 21.28 -13.05 9.38
N GLY A 270 20.05 -13.21 9.83
CA GLY A 270 19.40 -12.33 10.83
C GLY A 270 18.40 -11.35 10.22
N THR A 271 18.33 -11.21 8.89
CA THR A 271 17.22 -10.50 8.24
C THR A 271 15.91 -11.21 8.59
N ASN A 272 14.91 -10.46 9.03
CA ASN A 272 13.61 -11.02 9.38
C ASN A 272 12.50 -9.99 9.21
N VAL A 273 11.29 -10.48 8.97
CA VAL A 273 10.05 -9.68 8.92
C VAL A 273 9.15 -10.07 10.09
N PRO A 274 8.45 -9.13 10.71
CA PRO A 274 7.40 -9.43 11.66
C PRO A 274 6.17 -9.98 10.91
N TYR A 275 5.53 -10.99 11.48
CA TYR A 275 4.31 -11.57 10.91
C TYR A 275 3.36 -12.05 11.99
N PHE A 276 2.05 -12.14 11.67
CA PHE A 276 1.09 -12.80 12.55
C PHE A 276 1.11 -14.31 12.33
N THR A 277 1.30 -15.04 13.42
CA THR A 277 1.12 -16.51 13.44
C THR A 277 -0.36 -16.87 13.29
N ALA A 278 -0.65 -18.15 13.04
CA ALA A 278 -2.04 -18.65 13.02
C ALA A 278 -2.80 -18.46 14.36
N THR A 279 -2.09 -18.13 15.44
CA THR A 279 -2.66 -17.76 16.75
C THR A 279 -2.58 -16.26 17.01
N GLU A 280 -2.32 -15.48 15.96
CA GLU A 280 -2.26 -14.01 15.97
C GLU A 280 -1.27 -13.43 16.99
N THR A 281 -0.22 -14.14 17.27
CA THR A 281 0.92 -13.59 18.00
C THR A 281 1.97 -13.11 17.00
N VAL A 282 2.58 -11.96 17.25
CA VAL A 282 3.68 -11.48 16.41
C VAL A 282 4.89 -12.40 16.60
N SER A 283 5.42 -12.87 15.50
CA SER A 283 6.66 -13.63 15.40
C SER A 283 7.50 -13.03 14.29
N SER A 284 8.64 -13.62 13.98
CA SER A 284 9.47 -13.16 12.87
C SER A 284 9.95 -14.33 12.04
N GLU A 285 10.09 -14.11 10.74
CA GLU A 285 10.60 -15.11 9.80
C GLU A 285 11.53 -14.47 8.78
N PHE A 286 12.27 -15.29 8.07
CA PHE A 286 13.14 -14.84 6.99
C PHE A 286 12.27 -14.47 5.76
N PRO A 287 12.51 -13.31 5.12
CA PRO A 287 11.64 -12.75 4.08
C PRO A 287 11.79 -13.46 2.72
N CYS A 288 11.58 -14.78 2.68
CA CYS A 288 11.67 -15.58 1.46
C CYS A 288 10.53 -16.61 1.41
N PHE A 289 9.49 -16.29 0.67
CA PHE A 289 8.22 -17.00 0.68
C PHE A 289 8.12 -18.03 -0.43
N SER A 290 7.39 -19.11 -0.16
CA SER A 290 7.03 -20.13 -1.16
C SER A 290 5.56 -19.98 -1.50
N ALA A 291 5.20 -18.87 -2.14
CA ALA A 291 3.84 -18.55 -2.56
C ALA A 291 3.75 -18.35 -4.07
N THR A 292 2.56 -18.55 -4.61
CA THR A 292 2.28 -18.32 -6.04
C THR A 292 2.14 -16.83 -6.31
N THR A 293 2.83 -16.34 -7.32
CA THR A 293 2.72 -14.97 -7.82
C THR A 293 1.95 -14.92 -9.12
N ILE A 294 1.55 -13.73 -9.54
CA ILE A 294 0.95 -13.49 -10.87
C ILE A 294 1.91 -13.89 -12.01
N ALA A 295 3.22 -13.80 -11.76
CA ALA A 295 4.25 -14.26 -12.69
C ALA A 295 4.22 -15.78 -12.91
N ASP A 296 4.05 -16.57 -11.84
CA ASP A 296 3.88 -18.04 -11.95
C ASP A 296 2.61 -18.41 -12.74
N LEU A 297 1.51 -17.65 -12.53
CA LEU A 297 0.28 -17.86 -13.26
C LEU A 297 0.47 -17.52 -14.76
N ALA A 298 1.17 -16.43 -15.04
CA ALA A 298 1.50 -16.03 -16.41
C ALA A 298 2.33 -17.09 -17.13
N ASP A 299 3.39 -17.62 -16.49
CA ASP A 299 4.22 -18.70 -17.02
C ASP A 299 3.42 -19.96 -17.31
N SER A 300 2.57 -20.36 -16.37
CA SER A 300 1.72 -21.54 -16.52
C SER A 300 0.73 -21.42 -17.69
N ALA A 301 0.34 -20.19 -18.04
CA ALA A 301 -0.56 -19.87 -19.13
C ALA A 301 0.14 -19.49 -20.45
N GLY A 302 1.48 -19.40 -20.46
CA GLY A 302 2.25 -18.94 -21.61
C GLY A 302 2.08 -17.45 -21.92
N VAL A 303 1.72 -16.66 -20.91
CA VAL A 303 1.61 -15.19 -20.97
C VAL A 303 2.97 -14.60 -20.64
N SER A 304 3.49 -13.74 -21.51
CA SER A 304 4.82 -13.13 -21.30
C SER A 304 4.78 -12.08 -20.17
N TRP A 305 5.83 -12.06 -19.35
CA TRP A 305 5.98 -11.08 -18.31
C TRP A 305 7.44 -10.67 -18.10
N MET A 306 7.69 -9.47 -17.58
CA MET A 306 8.99 -9.01 -17.11
C MET A 306 8.85 -8.09 -15.91
N ALA A 307 9.84 -8.13 -15.03
CA ALA A 307 10.06 -7.15 -13.98
C ALA A 307 11.24 -6.26 -14.40
N TYR A 308 10.96 -4.99 -14.60
CA TYR A 308 11.93 -3.94 -14.91
C TYR A 308 12.20 -3.17 -13.61
N THR A 309 13.32 -3.44 -12.98
CA THR A 309 13.63 -3.01 -11.63
C THR A 309 15.11 -2.71 -11.47
N ILE A 310 15.53 -2.28 -10.30
CA ILE A 310 16.94 -2.21 -9.96
C ILE A 310 17.46 -3.63 -9.70
N ILE A 311 18.59 -3.96 -10.27
CA ILE A 311 19.31 -5.22 -10.08
C ILE A 311 20.64 -4.95 -9.36
N ASP A 312 21.30 -5.99 -8.91
CA ASP A 312 22.67 -5.94 -8.36
C ASP A 312 22.87 -5.09 -7.09
N ASN A 313 21.89 -5.12 -6.17
CA ASN A 313 21.92 -4.37 -4.88
C ASN A 313 22.11 -2.84 -5.08
N GLY A 314 21.64 -2.29 -6.20
CA GLY A 314 21.57 -0.85 -6.42
C GLY A 314 20.50 -0.20 -5.53
N SER A 315 20.57 1.12 -5.37
CA SER A 315 19.55 1.90 -4.66
C SER A 315 18.19 1.74 -5.34
N GLY A 316 17.19 1.27 -4.59
CA GLY A 316 15.87 0.85 -5.11
C GLY A 316 15.73 -0.66 -5.38
N TYR A 317 16.77 -1.45 -5.11
CA TYR A 317 16.68 -2.91 -5.26
C TYR A 317 15.63 -3.53 -4.34
N ILE A 318 15.35 -2.92 -3.20
CA ILE A 318 14.34 -3.35 -2.23
C ILE A 318 12.92 -3.35 -2.80
N TYR A 319 12.60 -2.46 -3.73
CA TYR A 319 11.27 -2.30 -4.32
C TYR A 319 10.88 -3.41 -5.31
N ASN A 320 11.78 -4.37 -5.57
CA ASN A 320 11.46 -5.53 -6.40
C ASN A 320 10.81 -6.66 -5.57
N PRO A 321 9.48 -6.84 -5.62
CA PRO A 321 8.80 -7.85 -4.80
C PRO A 321 9.19 -9.29 -5.16
N PHE A 322 9.57 -9.54 -6.41
CA PHE A 322 9.89 -10.91 -6.87
C PHE A 322 11.14 -11.51 -6.20
N ARG A 323 12.01 -10.68 -5.61
CA ARG A 323 13.15 -11.16 -4.82
C ARG A 323 12.76 -11.91 -3.55
N SER A 324 11.52 -11.72 -3.08
CA SER A 324 10.99 -12.33 -1.87
C SER A 324 10.27 -13.66 -2.12
N PHE A 325 10.16 -14.09 -3.37
CA PHE A 325 9.52 -15.35 -3.74
C PHE A 325 10.54 -16.37 -4.23
N SER A 326 10.73 -17.44 -3.45
CA SER A 326 11.80 -18.43 -3.64
C SER A 326 11.75 -19.14 -5.00
N ASN A 327 10.55 -19.38 -5.54
CA ASN A 327 10.32 -19.96 -6.86
C ASN A 327 10.80 -19.06 -8.01
N ILE A 328 10.69 -17.75 -7.87
CA ILE A 328 11.21 -16.79 -8.84
C ILE A 328 12.71 -16.54 -8.60
N PHE A 329 13.11 -16.18 -7.36
CA PHE A 329 14.47 -15.78 -7.03
C PHE A 329 15.50 -16.87 -7.32
N TYR A 330 15.21 -18.13 -6.95
CA TYR A 330 16.08 -19.27 -7.23
C TYR A 330 15.74 -19.98 -8.55
N GLY A 331 14.70 -19.52 -9.25
CA GLY A 331 14.27 -20.07 -10.52
C GLY A 331 14.98 -19.46 -11.73
N PRO A 332 14.74 -20.02 -12.94
CA PRO A 332 15.32 -19.49 -14.17
C PRO A 332 14.83 -18.10 -14.54
N ASP A 333 13.67 -17.70 -14.05
CA ASP A 333 13.03 -16.42 -14.37
C ASP A 333 13.80 -15.24 -13.78
N TRP A 334 14.47 -15.42 -12.65
CA TRP A 334 15.29 -14.39 -12.03
C TRP A 334 16.34 -13.82 -13.00
N THR A 335 16.97 -14.66 -13.78
CA THR A 335 18.02 -14.23 -14.71
C THR A 335 17.52 -13.88 -16.11
N THR A 336 16.28 -14.23 -16.44
CA THR A 336 15.74 -14.07 -17.80
C THR A 336 14.62 -13.04 -17.90
N LYS A 337 13.92 -12.76 -16.78
CA LYS A 337 12.74 -11.89 -16.76
C LYS A 337 12.82 -10.75 -15.73
N VAL A 338 13.78 -10.81 -14.80
CA VAL A 338 14.05 -9.70 -13.87
C VAL A 338 15.28 -8.96 -14.44
N VAL A 339 15.04 -7.75 -14.94
CA VAL A 339 16.02 -6.98 -15.71
C VAL A 339 16.11 -5.53 -15.22
N ASP A 340 17.22 -4.86 -15.56
CA ASP A 340 17.38 -3.45 -15.21
C ASP A 340 16.26 -2.59 -15.81
N GLN A 341 15.75 -1.65 -15.01
CA GLN A 341 14.59 -0.83 -15.36
C GLN A 341 14.80 -0.01 -16.65
N SER A 342 16.03 0.32 -17.00
CA SER A 342 16.34 1.03 -18.26
C SER A 342 16.01 0.21 -19.52
N GLN A 343 15.95 -1.12 -19.42
CA GLN A 343 15.52 -2.00 -20.52
C GLN A 343 14.06 -1.73 -20.92
N PHE A 344 13.20 -1.29 -19.97
CA PHE A 344 11.80 -0.95 -20.28
C PHE A 344 11.67 0.09 -21.39
N ILE A 345 12.48 1.15 -21.34
CA ILE A 345 12.46 2.19 -22.37
C ILE A 345 12.81 1.61 -23.73
N THR A 346 13.82 0.74 -23.80
CA THR A 346 14.25 0.09 -25.04
C THR A 346 13.14 -0.77 -25.61
N ASP A 347 12.50 -1.61 -24.78
CA ASP A 347 11.46 -2.54 -25.20
C ASP A 347 10.18 -1.78 -25.61
N ALA A 348 9.79 -0.76 -24.86
CA ALA A 348 8.62 0.06 -25.14
C ALA A 348 8.77 0.80 -26.49
N LEU A 349 9.93 1.44 -26.72
CA LEU A 349 10.20 2.15 -27.98
C LEU A 349 10.26 1.19 -29.18
N ALA A 350 10.73 -0.02 -28.98
CA ALA A 350 10.80 -1.04 -30.03
C ALA A 350 9.48 -1.75 -30.30
N GLY A 351 8.47 -1.59 -29.43
CA GLY A 351 7.20 -2.31 -29.54
C GLY A 351 7.29 -3.77 -29.05
N ASN A 352 8.18 -4.04 -28.11
CA ASN A 352 8.51 -5.37 -27.60
C ASN A 352 8.05 -5.57 -26.13
N LEU A 353 7.13 -4.75 -25.63
CA LEU A 353 6.63 -4.95 -24.26
C LEU A 353 6.00 -6.35 -24.12
N PRO A 354 6.25 -7.05 -22.99
CA PRO A 354 5.52 -8.27 -22.70
C PRO A 354 4.04 -7.98 -22.37
N ALA A 355 3.27 -9.02 -22.17
CA ALA A 355 1.88 -8.88 -21.75
C ALA A 355 1.76 -8.24 -20.36
N LEU A 356 2.65 -8.60 -19.42
CA LEU A 356 2.72 -8.02 -18.09
C LEU A 356 4.10 -7.39 -17.86
N SER A 357 4.12 -6.10 -17.50
CA SER A 357 5.34 -5.37 -17.14
C SER A 357 5.17 -4.83 -15.71
N PHE A 358 6.05 -5.21 -14.80
CA PHE A 358 6.16 -4.66 -13.46
C PHE A 358 7.35 -3.71 -13.46
N VAL A 359 7.14 -2.45 -13.10
CA VAL A 359 8.17 -1.41 -13.27
C VAL A 359 8.35 -0.66 -11.96
N THR A 360 9.54 -0.74 -11.37
CA THR A 360 9.91 -0.02 -10.15
C THR A 360 11.14 0.87 -10.40
N PRO A 361 11.17 2.09 -9.84
CA PRO A 361 12.27 3.04 -10.05
C PRO A 361 13.48 2.76 -9.15
N PRO A 362 14.62 3.41 -9.41
CA PRO A 362 15.67 3.59 -8.40
C PRO A 362 15.16 4.51 -7.27
N SER A 363 15.72 4.42 -6.05
CA SER A 363 15.22 5.13 -4.87
C SER A 363 15.03 6.62 -5.11
N ILE A 364 16.00 7.33 -5.68
CA ILE A 364 15.89 8.78 -5.92
C ILE A 364 14.73 9.19 -6.85
N ASP A 365 14.20 8.25 -7.62
CA ASP A 365 13.15 8.46 -8.60
C ASP A 365 11.77 7.92 -8.09
N THR A 366 11.69 7.46 -6.84
CA THR A 366 10.47 6.81 -6.29
C THR A 366 9.38 7.78 -5.89
N ASP A 367 9.68 9.01 -5.58
CA ASP A 367 8.88 10.02 -4.86
C ASP A 367 8.92 9.86 -3.33
N HIS A 368 9.58 8.82 -2.78
CA HIS A 368 9.69 8.59 -1.34
C HIS A 368 10.20 9.85 -0.61
N PRO A 369 9.51 10.33 0.45
CA PRO A 369 10.09 11.39 1.27
C PRO A 369 11.43 10.92 1.91
N PRO A 370 12.48 11.73 1.94
CA PRO A 370 12.55 13.15 1.56
C PRO A 370 12.94 13.41 0.10
N ASP A 371 12.89 12.44 -0.79
CA ASP A 371 13.21 12.65 -2.19
C ASP A 371 12.16 13.52 -2.92
N SER A 372 12.58 14.06 -4.08
CA SER A 372 11.76 15.02 -4.83
C SER A 372 10.70 14.36 -5.69
N ALA A 373 9.44 14.71 -5.47
CA ALA A 373 8.33 14.32 -6.34
C ALA A 373 8.53 14.78 -7.80
N CYS A 374 9.21 15.92 -8.03
CA CYS A 374 9.55 16.38 -9.36
C CYS A 374 10.52 15.44 -10.08
N VAL A 375 11.52 14.91 -9.36
CA VAL A 375 12.52 13.99 -9.93
C VAL A 375 11.83 12.68 -10.30
N GLY A 376 11.03 12.13 -9.39
CA GLY A 376 10.28 10.90 -9.65
C GLY A 376 9.18 11.08 -10.72
N GLU A 377 8.53 12.25 -10.79
CA GLU A 377 7.61 12.58 -11.89
C GLU A 377 8.33 12.53 -13.24
N ASN A 378 9.53 13.11 -13.34
CA ASN A 378 10.32 13.08 -14.57
C ASN A 378 10.70 11.66 -14.99
N TRP A 379 11.03 10.79 -14.05
CA TRP A 379 11.26 9.38 -14.33
C TRP A 379 9.99 8.70 -14.87
N SER A 380 8.85 8.90 -14.21
CA SER A 380 7.55 8.38 -14.65
C SER A 380 7.20 8.86 -16.06
N VAL A 381 7.45 10.15 -16.35
CA VAL A 381 7.27 10.73 -17.69
C VAL A 381 8.15 10.01 -18.72
N SER A 382 9.40 9.64 -18.37
CA SER A 382 10.27 8.92 -19.29
C SER A 382 9.73 7.55 -19.62
N MET A 383 9.24 6.79 -18.64
CA MET A 383 8.67 5.46 -18.82
C MET A 383 7.39 5.51 -19.66
N ILE A 384 6.46 6.40 -19.30
CA ILE A 384 5.18 6.56 -20.01
C ILE A 384 5.42 7.05 -21.44
N ASN A 385 6.31 8.02 -21.64
CA ASN A 385 6.67 8.51 -22.97
C ASN A 385 7.25 7.41 -23.86
N ALA A 386 8.05 6.48 -23.32
CA ALA A 386 8.60 5.38 -24.11
C ALA A 386 7.49 4.51 -24.70
N VAL A 387 6.43 4.23 -23.93
CA VAL A 387 5.24 3.51 -24.44
C VAL A 387 4.49 4.34 -25.50
N MET A 388 4.29 5.63 -25.22
CA MET A 388 3.48 6.51 -26.07
C MET A 388 4.19 6.94 -27.35
N GLN A 389 5.52 6.94 -27.37
CA GLN A 389 6.37 7.22 -28.55
C GLN A 389 6.73 5.96 -29.32
N GLY A 390 6.53 4.80 -28.76
CA GLY A 390 6.69 3.51 -29.43
C GLY A 390 5.67 3.32 -30.56
N PRO A 391 5.61 2.13 -31.17
CA PRO A 391 4.65 1.85 -32.23
C PRO A 391 3.21 2.11 -31.76
N ILE A 392 2.45 2.85 -32.55
CA ILE A 392 1.06 3.20 -32.22
C ILE A 392 0.17 1.96 -32.01
N THR A 393 0.52 0.84 -32.61
CA THR A 393 -0.16 -0.45 -32.40
C THR A 393 0.02 -0.95 -30.98
N GLN A 394 1.19 -0.76 -30.38
CA GLN A 394 1.41 -1.10 -28.96
C GLN A 394 0.59 -0.19 -28.05
N TRP A 395 0.65 1.15 -28.21
CA TRP A 395 -0.14 2.07 -27.39
C TRP A 395 -1.64 1.71 -27.44
N ARG A 396 -2.17 1.39 -28.63
CA ARG A 396 -3.60 1.07 -28.81
C ARG A 396 -4.08 -0.14 -27.99
N ASN A 397 -3.19 -0.99 -27.55
CA ASN A 397 -3.51 -2.22 -26.83
C ASN A 397 -2.89 -2.22 -25.41
N THR A 398 -2.47 -1.05 -24.90
CA THR A 398 -1.79 -0.92 -23.62
C THR A 398 -2.66 -0.26 -22.55
N VAL A 399 -2.56 -0.77 -21.33
CA VAL A 399 -2.98 -0.10 -20.10
C VAL A 399 -1.73 0.14 -19.25
N ILE A 400 -1.52 1.37 -18.78
CA ILE A 400 -0.53 1.70 -17.78
C ILE A 400 -1.29 2.06 -16.51
N VAL A 401 -0.97 1.39 -15.40
CA VAL A 401 -1.42 1.75 -14.06
C VAL A 401 -0.22 2.31 -13.33
N LEU A 402 -0.29 3.58 -12.97
CA LEU A 402 0.70 4.29 -12.15
C LEU A 402 0.11 4.50 -10.77
N THR A 403 0.76 3.98 -9.74
CA THR A 403 0.30 4.08 -8.35
C THR A 403 1.47 4.19 -7.38
N TRP A 404 1.17 4.44 -6.12
CA TRP A 404 2.11 4.46 -5.00
C TRP A 404 1.76 3.31 -4.05
N ASP A 405 2.72 2.82 -3.32
CA ASP A 405 2.60 1.63 -2.49
C ASP A 405 1.86 1.89 -1.18
N ASP A 406 2.21 2.96 -0.48
CA ASP A 406 1.56 3.38 0.76
C ASP A 406 1.48 4.92 0.90
N PHE A 407 1.02 5.41 2.06
CA PHE A 407 0.70 6.81 2.30
C PHE A 407 1.88 7.69 2.74
N GLY A 408 3.02 7.09 3.15
CA GLY A 408 4.24 7.80 3.56
C GLY A 408 4.04 8.75 4.75
N GLY A 409 3.22 8.40 5.73
CA GLY A 409 2.91 9.25 6.87
C GLY A 409 2.12 10.53 6.53
N LEU A 410 1.69 10.70 5.27
CA LEU A 410 0.97 11.89 4.78
C LEU A 410 -0.53 11.73 4.95
N TYR A 411 -1.19 12.82 5.36
CA TYR A 411 -2.63 12.86 5.65
C TYR A 411 -3.49 12.43 4.46
N ASP A 412 -4.51 11.65 4.75
CA ASP A 412 -5.68 11.41 3.92
C ASP A 412 -6.94 11.45 4.77
N HIS A 413 -8.03 12.00 4.23
CA HIS A 413 -9.26 12.18 5.01
C HIS A 413 -10.22 11.00 4.92
N VAL A 414 -10.03 10.08 3.96
CA VAL A 414 -10.94 8.95 3.74
C VAL A 414 -10.48 7.75 4.54
N ALA A 415 -11.34 7.29 5.44
CA ALA A 415 -11.08 6.08 6.20
C ALA A 415 -11.01 4.86 5.26
N PRO A 416 -9.93 4.06 5.32
CA PRO A 416 -9.84 2.85 4.50
C PRO A 416 -10.97 1.88 4.87
N PRO A 417 -11.55 1.20 3.86
CA PRO A 417 -12.50 0.13 4.11
C PRO A 417 -11.83 -1.00 4.89
N TYR A 418 -12.42 -1.40 5.99
CA TYR A 418 -11.91 -2.55 6.73
C TYR A 418 -12.17 -3.85 5.98
N ARG A 419 -11.13 -4.63 5.73
CA ARG A 419 -11.20 -5.97 5.18
C ARG A 419 -10.85 -7.03 6.23
N ASP A 420 -9.69 -6.92 6.80
CA ASP A 420 -9.10 -7.80 7.81
C ASP A 420 -8.10 -7.02 8.69
N GLN A 421 -7.29 -7.69 9.47
CA GLN A 421 -6.29 -7.06 10.33
C GLN A 421 -5.11 -6.41 9.56
N TYR A 422 -4.93 -6.78 8.29
CA TYR A 422 -3.90 -6.21 7.42
C TYR A 422 -4.41 -5.01 6.61
N GLY A 423 -5.67 -4.73 6.67
CA GLY A 423 -6.25 -3.54 6.07
C GLY A 423 -7.31 -3.84 5.02
N LEU A 424 -7.75 -2.85 4.25
CA LEU A 424 -6.99 -1.95 3.36
C LEU A 424 -6.22 -0.85 4.12
N GLY A 425 -5.13 -0.40 3.52
CA GLY A 425 -4.38 0.77 3.96
C GLY A 425 -4.99 2.10 3.51
N ILE A 426 -4.35 3.19 3.90
CA ILE A 426 -4.73 4.56 3.53
C ILE A 426 -4.70 4.72 2.00
N ARG A 427 -5.53 5.62 1.46
CA ARG A 427 -5.58 5.86 0.01
C ARG A 427 -4.25 6.33 -0.54
N VAL A 428 -3.95 5.80 -1.73
CA VAL A 428 -2.80 6.18 -2.55
C VAL A 428 -3.29 6.72 -3.90
N PRO A 429 -2.54 7.59 -4.60
CA PRO A 429 -2.90 7.97 -5.96
C PRO A 429 -2.87 6.77 -6.90
N MET A 430 -3.81 6.72 -7.84
CA MET A 430 -3.76 5.76 -8.94
C MET A 430 -4.25 6.42 -10.24
N ILE A 431 -3.38 6.43 -11.25
CA ILE A 431 -3.69 6.98 -12.57
C ILE A 431 -3.71 5.82 -13.58
N ILE A 432 -4.83 5.69 -14.30
CA ILE A 432 -5.04 4.63 -15.29
C ILE A 432 -4.95 5.26 -16.68
N LEU A 433 -3.85 4.99 -17.40
CA LEU A 433 -3.60 5.52 -18.71
C LEU A 433 -3.85 4.44 -19.77
N SER A 434 -4.80 4.67 -20.65
CA SER A 434 -5.12 3.76 -21.75
C SER A 434 -5.87 4.50 -22.86
N PRO A 435 -5.77 4.05 -24.13
CA PRO A 435 -6.64 4.53 -25.19
C PRO A 435 -8.13 4.38 -24.89
N PHE A 436 -8.48 3.48 -23.98
CA PHE A 436 -9.86 3.16 -23.62
C PHE A 436 -10.26 3.66 -22.24
N ALA A 437 -9.37 4.35 -21.48
CA ALA A 437 -9.70 4.87 -20.18
C ALA A 437 -10.90 5.83 -20.25
N VAL A 438 -11.81 5.73 -19.29
CA VAL A 438 -12.89 6.69 -19.11
C VAL A 438 -12.28 7.95 -18.51
N GLN A 439 -12.24 9.04 -19.29
CA GLN A 439 -11.58 10.28 -18.85
C GLN A 439 -12.28 10.90 -17.64
N GLY A 440 -11.49 11.37 -16.68
CA GLY A 440 -11.95 12.07 -15.48
C GLY A 440 -11.69 11.28 -14.20
N VAL A 441 -12.43 11.63 -13.16
CA VAL A 441 -12.29 10.96 -11.85
C VAL A 441 -13.06 9.64 -11.86
N TYR A 442 -12.39 8.58 -11.44
CA TYR A 442 -12.92 7.23 -11.32
C TYR A 442 -13.18 6.94 -9.83
N HIS A 443 -14.46 6.93 -9.46
CA HIS A 443 -14.92 6.84 -8.06
C HIS A 443 -15.16 5.41 -7.55
N THR A 444 -14.83 4.39 -8.35
CA THR A 444 -14.98 3.00 -7.90
C THR A 444 -13.82 2.63 -7.00
N GLN A 445 -14.13 2.01 -5.86
CA GLN A 445 -13.10 1.52 -4.95
C GLN A 445 -12.22 0.47 -5.64
N VAL A 446 -10.92 0.70 -5.62
CA VAL A 446 -9.88 -0.20 -6.15
C VAL A 446 -8.71 -0.31 -5.16
N GLU A 447 -7.89 -1.33 -5.36
CA GLU A 447 -6.68 -1.62 -4.62
C GLU A 447 -5.66 -2.32 -5.55
N PHE A 448 -4.47 -2.68 -5.07
CA PHE A 448 -3.48 -3.39 -5.91
C PHE A 448 -4.00 -4.73 -6.40
N ALA A 449 -4.76 -5.43 -5.57
CA ALA A 449 -5.40 -6.69 -5.97
C ALA A 449 -6.44 -6.49 -7.09
N SER A 450 -6.97 -5.27 -7.30
CA SER A 450 -7.81 -4.95 -8.46
C SER A 450 -7.00 -4.99 -9.76
N VAL A 451 -5.76 -4.52 -9.73
CA VAL A 451 -4.84 -4.58 -10.89
C VAL A 451 -4.50 -6.03 -11.21
N LEU A 452 -4.22 -6.85 -10.20
CA LEU A 452 -3.99 -8.29 -10.38
C LEU A 452 -5.20 -8.97 -10.98
N ARG A 453 -6.39 -8.71 -10.46
CA ARG A 453 -7.64 -9.24 -11.01
C ARG A 453 -7.87 -8.81 -12.45
N PHE A 454 -7.57 -7.54 -12.78
CA PHE A 454 -7.65 -7.06 -14.17
C PHE A 454 -6.67 -7.81 -15.09
N MET A 455 -5.44 -8.11 -14.64
CA MET A 455 -4.47 -8.94 -15.37
C MET A 455 -5.01 -10.36 -15.58
N GLU A 456 -5.52 -10.99 -14.51
CA GLU A 456 -6.08 -12.33 -14.54
C GLU A 456 -7.24 -12.43 -15.55
N GLU A 457 -8.17 -11.49 -15.49
CA GLU A 457 -9.34 -11.48 -16.36
C GLU A 457 -9.00 -11.14 -17.81
N THR A 458 -8.05 -10.23 -18.04
CA THR A 458 -7.61 -9.83 -19.38
C THR A 458 -6.91 -10.98 -20.11
N PHE A 459 -6.06 -11.72 -19.41
CA PHE A 459 -5.26 -12.79 -20.03
C PHE A 459 -5.79 -14.20 -19.74
N GLY A 460 -6.93 -14.33 -19.07
CA GLY A 460 -7.54 -15.62 -18.75
C GLY A 460 -6.74 -16.44 -17.76
N LEU A 461 -5.99 -15.80 -16.86
CA LEU A 461 -5.23 -16.46 -15.80
C LEU A 461 -6.18 -16.96 -14.70
N PRO A 462 -5.83 -18.02 -13.97
CA PRO A 462 -6.55 -18.39 -12.76
C PRO A 462 -6.36 -17.30 -11.69
N SER A 463 -7.22 -17.30 -10.68
CA SER A 463 -7.07 -16.42 -9.51
C SER A 463 -5.90 -16.85 -8.65
N LEU A 464 -5.18 -15.88 -8.08
CA LEU A 464 -4.19 -16.08 -7.00
C LEU A 464 -4.81 -16.64 -5.73
N ARG A 465 -6.14 -16.47 -5.57
CA ARG A 465 -6.93 -16.88 -4.39
C ARG A 465 -6.64 -16.07 -3.13
N GLY A 466 -6.15 -14.85 -3.30
CA GLY A 466 -5.97 -13.84 -2.29
C GLY A 466 -7.04 -12.76 -2.37
N ALA A 467 -6.64 -11.52 -2.12
CA ALA A 467 -7.51 -10.34 -2.19
C ALA A 467 -8.12 -10.12 -3.59
N ASP A 468 -7.48 -10.62 -4.67
CA ASP A 468 -7.97 -10.61 -6.04
C ASP A 468 -9.37 -11.23 -6.20
N MET A 469 -9.76 -12.16 -5.33
CA MET A 469 -11.10 -12.75 -5.35
C MET A 469 -12.21 -11.74 -5.01
N PHE A 470 -11.90 -10.74 -4.22
CA PHE A 470 -12.85 -9.78 -3.64
C PHE A 470 -12.71 -8.38 -4.22
N ALA A 471 -11.53 -8.05 -4.73
CA ALA A 471 -11.22 -6.75 -5.30
C ALA A 471 -12.11 -6.43 -6.52
N ASN A 472 -12.28 -5.14 -6.84
CA ASN A 472 -12.93 -4.71 -8.07
C ASN A 472 -12.10 -5.14 -9.29
N ASP A 473 -12.75 -5.45 -10.40
CA ASP A 473 -12.10 -5.91 -11.64
C ASP A 473 -11.64 -4.78 -12.57
N MET A 474 -11.83 -3.52 -12.17
CA MET A 474 -11.48 -2.31 -12.91
C MET A 474 -12.08 -2.22 -14.33
N GLN A 475 -12.99 -3.11 -14.76
CA GLN A 475 -13.52 -3.12 -16.13
C GLN A 475 -14.33 -1.87 -16.44
N ASP A 476 -14.95 -1.24 -15.43
CA ASP A 476 -15.72 -0.02 -15.55
C ASP A 476 -14.86 1.26 -15.66
N ALA A 477 -13.53 1.15 -15.44
CA ALA A 477 -12.58 2.22 -15.75
C ALA A 477 -12.34 2.38 -17.27
N PHE A 478 -12.90 1.48 -18.11
CA PHE A 478 -12.63 1.45 -19.55
C PHE A 478 -13.91 1.48 -20.38
N ASN A 479 -13.86 2.23 -21.49
CA ASN A 479 -14.88 2.22 -22.54
C ASN A 479 -14.29 1.72 -23.86
N TYR A 480 -14.38 0.43 -24.09
CA TYR A 480 -13.85 -0.18 -25.32
C TYR A 480 -14.66 0.15 -26.59
N SER A 481 -15.75 0.91 -26.49
CA SER A 481 -16.55 1.39 -27.62
C SER A 481 -16.17 2.80 -28.06
N GLN A 482 -15.37 3.52 -27.28
CA GLN A 482 -14.91 4.87 -27.64
C GLN A 482 -13.84 4.85 -28.73
N SER A 483 -13.67 5.99 -29.40
CA SER A 483 -12.48 6.22 -30.21
C SER A 483 -11.24 6.20 -29.30
N PRO A 484 -10.18 5.48 -29.66
CA PRO A 484 -8.97 5.42 -28.83
C PRO A 484 -8.41 6.81 -28.52
N LEU A 485 -8.16 7.09 -27.26
CA LEU A 485 -7.49 8.32 -26.85
C LEU A 485 -6.07 8.36 -27.42
N PRO A 486 -5.60 9.54 -27.87
CA PRO A 486 -4.26 9.67 -28.39
C PRO A 486 -3.21 9.52 -27.27
N PRO A 487 -1.97 9.14 -27.62
CA PRO A 487 -0.87 9.20 -26.68
C PRO A 487 -0.60 10.66 -26.25
N LEU A 488 -0.28 10.86 -24.97
CA LEU A 488 0.07 12.15 -24.40
C LEU A 488 1.55 12.16 -24.01
N VAL A 489 2.40 12.67 -24.90
CA VAL A 489 3.84 12.81 -24.65
C VAL A 489 4.08 14.12 -23.90
N LEU A 490 4.68 14.03 -22.73
CA LEU A 490 4.97 15.16 -21.86
C LEU A 490 6.48 15.44 -21.81
N SER A 491 6.84 16.69 -21.50
CA SER A 491 8.24 17.07 -21.31
C SER A 491 8.63 16.94 -19.84
N GLN A 492 9.83 16.42 -19.60
CA GLN A 492 10.46 16.56 -18.29
C GLN A 492 10.66 18.02 -17.94
N ARG A 493 10.71 18.32 -16.68
CA ARG A 493 10.87 19.68 -16.17
C ARG A 493 12.13 19.83 -15.31
N THR A 494 12.58 21.05 -15.11
CA THR A 494 13.67 21.35 -14.18
C THR A 494 13.12 21.24 -12.76
N CYS A 495 13.74 20.41 -11.95
CA CYS A 495 13.34 20.20 -10.58
C CYS A 495 14.02 21.17 -9.60
N PRO A 496 13.35 21.51 -8.49
CA PRO A 496 13.98 22.22 -7.39
C PRO A 496 15.19 21.43 -6.86
N VAL A 497 16.17 22.15 -6.33
CA VAL A 497 17.33 21.54 -5.66
C VAL A 497 17.18 21.79 -4.17
N SER A 498 17.18 20.73 -3.36
CA SER A 498 17.21 20.88 -1.90
C SER A 498 18.49 21.60 -1.48
N LYS A 499 18.35 22.52 -0.52
CA LYS A 499 19.48 23.20 0.10
C LYS A 499 19.90 22.53 1.41
N ASP A 500 19.05 21.68 1.94
CA ASP A 500 19.24 20.99 3.21
C ASP A 500 19.59 19.51 2.95
N ALA A 501 20.34 18.90 3.86
CA ALA A 501 20.55 17.45 3.78
C ALA A 501 19.22 16.74 4.11
N PRO A 502 18.88 15.67 3.39
CA PRO A 502 17.69 14.89 3.69
C PRO A 502 17.78 14.24 5.07
N VAL A 503 16.64 14.06 5.71
CA VAL A 503 16.51 13.36 6.99
C VAL A 503 15.53 12.21 6.79
N TYR A 504 16.04 11.00 6.85
CA TYR A 504 15.26 9.77 6.71
C TYR A 504 14.75 9.30 8.08
N ASP A 505 13.67 8.54 8.09
CA ASP A 505 13.17 7.91 9.30
C ASP A 505 14.22 6.89 9.79
N PRO A 506 14.63 6.93 11.07
CA PRO A 506 15.63 6.00 11.58
C PRO A 506 15.13 4.54 11.64
N ASP A 507 13.83 4.31 11.59
CA ASP A 507 13.22 2.99 11.61
C ASP A 507 12.96 2.48 10.18
N ASP A 508 13.00 3.36 9.19
CA ASP A 508 12.89 3.04 7.78
C ASP A 508 14.29 2.82 7.19
N LEU A 509 14.63 1.56 6.94
CA LEU A 509 15.91 1.14 6.39
C LEU A 509 15.89 1.05 4.85
N GLU A 510 14.96 1.74 4.19
CA GLU A 510 14.81 1.70 2.74
C GLU A 510 15.99 2.32 1.96
N ASP A 511 16.86 3.09 2.62
CA ASP A 511 18.03 3.76 2.02
C ASP A 511 19.38 3.09 2.22
#